data_aed5f578f91b62ba79a189649c690f50
#
_entry.id   aed5f578f91b62ba79a189649c690f50
#
_cell.length_a   1.000
_cell.length_b   1.000
_cell.length_c   1.000
_cell.angle_alpha   90.00
_cell.angle_beta   90.00
_cell.angle_gamma   90.00
#
_symmetry.space_group_name_H-M   'P 1'
#
loop_
_entity.id
_entity.type
_entity.pdbx_description
1 polymer ?
#
loop_
_entity_poly.entity_id
_entity_poly.type
_entity_poly.pdbx_seq_one_letter_code
_entity_poly.pdbx_strand_id
1 'polypeptide(L)'
;MPIAPLPEIMDRAFEKRYGVAAFNTVDDITMSGVIRAAEQSRSPLIVQISVKTVKYWGAEVIQHMFTDMATRARIPVALHLDHCPDPEVARSCLKVGWNSVLFDGSGMTFEDNQKLTKEIVAFAKTLDAAVEGEVVAVAGVEDGMGSDDEGGLPPIEKELEFIEDTGIYCYAPPIGTAHGFYKATPHIRYDRMEYLVDKTNMPMVLHGGTGLTPEVYKRLIALGAAKVNISTALKKTYADGFGNYLQKNPTQYDPLKLIGAVRDGVTAMAQEYFTLFGSNGQA
;
A
#
# COMPACT_ATOMS: atom_id res chain seq x y z
N MET A 1 18.25 -0.94 9.86
CA MET A 1 17.44 -1.72 10.82
C MET A 1 16.28 -2.37 10.06
N PRO A 2 15.78 -3.55 10.48
CA PRO A 2 14.69 -4.19 9.70
C PRO A 2 13.40 -3.36 9.70
N ILE A 3 12.99 -2.76 10.82
CA ILE A 3 11.90 -1.78 10.79
C ILE A 3 12.49 -0.44 10.34
N ALA A 4 12.07 0.03 9.18
CA ALA A 4 12.59 1.24 8.54
C ALA A 4 11.49 2.30 8.38
N PRO A 5 11.82 3.59 8.49
CA PRO A 5 10.92 4.66 8.12
C PRO A 5 10.50 4.53 6.65
N LEU A 6 9.25 4.89 6.34
CA LEU A 6 8.76 4.84 4.95
C LEU A 6 9.66 5.65 3.97
N PRO A 7 10.14 6.86 4.32
CA PRO A 7 11.04 7.61 3.46
C PRO A 7 12.32 6.87 3.09
N GLU A 8 12.97 6.17 4.03
CA GLU A 8 14.19 5.41 3.74
C GLU A 8 13.99 4.35 2.65
N ILE A 9 12.81 3.70 2.65
CA ILE A 9 12.44 2.69 1.66
C ILE A 9 12.09 3.34 0.32
N MET A 10 11.24 4.38 0.34
CA MET A 10 10.68 4.96 -0.88
C MET A 10 11.64 5.89 -1.62
N ASP A 11 12.48 6.67 -0.92
CA ASP A 11 13.48 7.54 -1.57
C ASP A 11 14.44 6.72 -2.41
N ARG A 12 14.94 5.60 -1.85
CA ARG A 12 15.79 4.68 -2.59
C ARG A 12 15.10 4.05 -3.81
N ALA A 13 13.80 3.72 -3.66
CA ALA A 13 13.00 3.18 -4.76
C ALA A 13 12.78 4.23 -5.86
N PHE A 14 12.47 5.46 -5.47
CA PHE A 14 12.29 6.58 -6.37
C PHE A 14 13.56 6.93 -7.15
N GLU A 15 14.70 7.01 -6.48
CA GLU A 15 16.01 7.27 -7.10
C GLU A 15 16.42 6.18 -8.09
N LYS A 16 16.23 4.91 -7.70
CA LYS A 16 16.68 3.74 -8.49
C LYS A 16 15.64 3.22 -9.48
N ARG A 17 14.44 3.81 -9.48
CA ARG A 17 13.32 3.47 -10.38
C ARG A 17 12.91 2.00 -10.29
N TYR A 18 12.71 1.48 -9.05
CA TYR A 18 11.98 0.24 -8.78
C TYR A 18 10.75 0.53 -7.91
N GLY A 19 9.76 -0.35 -7.94
CA GLY A 19 8.56 -0.20 -7.10
C GLY A 19 8.63 -1.06 -5.84
N VAL A 20 8.29 -0.49 -4.68
CA VAL A 20 8.12 -1.24 -3.43
C VAL A 20 6.69 -1.74 -3.35
N ALA A 21 6.51 -3.05 -3.18
CA ALA A 21 5.19 -3.62 -2.99
C ALA A 21 4.65 -3.26 -1.60
N ALA A 22 3.42 -2.74 -1.56
CA ALA A 22 2.64 -2.50 -0.35
C ALA A 22 1.45 -3.48 -0.33
N PHE A 23 1.54 -4.51 0.53
CA PHE A 23 0.53 -5.56 0.60
C PHE A 23 -0.45 -5.34 1.74
N ASN A 24 -1.76 -5.29 1.44
CA ASN A 24 -2.83 -5.18 2.44
C ASN A 24 -3.01 -6.49 3.20
N THR A 25 -2.22 -6.70 4.23
CA THR A 25 -2.29 -7.88 5.10
C THR A 25 -3.49 -7.79 6.05
N VAL A 26 -4.04 -8.93 6.43
CA VAL A 26 -5.26 -9.01 7.25
C VAL A 26 -5.06 -9.76 8.57
N ASP A 27 -3.98 -10.54 8.69
CA ASP A 27 -3.64 -11.38 9.84
C ASP A 27 -2.15 -11.77 9.85
N ASP A 28 -1.78 -12.64 10.78
CA ASP A 28 -0.43 -13.17 10.93
C ASP A 28 0.00 -14.07 9.75
N ILE A 29 -0.91 -14.80 9.14
CA ILE A 29 -0.62 -15.68 7.99
C ILE A 29 -0.19 -14.84 6.79
N THR A 30 -0.99 -13.83 6.45
CA THR A 30 -0.71 -12.93 5.33
C THR A 30 0.53 -12.10 5.59
N MET A 31 0.69 -11.54 6.80
CA MET A 31 1.86 -10.74 7.18
C MET A 31 3.15 -11.58 7.14
N SER A 32 3.16 -12.76 7.74
CA SER A 32 4.32 -13.65 7.69
C SER A 32 4.64 -14.15 6.29
N GLY A 33 3.61 -14.34 5.46
CA GLY A 33 3.76 -14.75 4.06
C GLY A 33 4.49 -13.71 3.21
N VAL A 34 4.10 -12.43 3.31
CA VAL A 34 4.73 -11.34 2.53
C VAL A 34 6.13 -11.00 3.06
N ILE A 35 6.37 -11.03 4.39
CA ILE A 35 7.70 -10.81 4.97
C ILE A 35 8.66 -11.92 4.52
N ARG A 36 8.24 -13.19 4.59
CA ARG A 36 9.03 -14.32 4.10
C ARG A 36 9.37 -14.21 2.61
N ALA A 37 8.42 -13.79 1.79
CA ALA A 37 8.63 -13.54 0.37
C ALA A 37 9.67 -12.44 0.14
N ALA A 38 9.58 -11.33 0.90
CA ALA A 38 10.49 -10.21 0.83
C ALA A 38 11.93 -10.61 1.21
N GLU A 39 12.10 -11.42 2.27
CA GLU A 39 13.41 -11.97 2.65
C GLU A 39 14.01 -12.86 1.56
N GLN A 40 13.23 -13.78 0.99
CA GLN A 40 13.67 -14.69 -0.07
C GLN A 40 14.06 -13.93 -1.34
N SER A 41 13.34 -12.84 -1.64
CA SER A 41 13.59 -11.98 -2.80
C SER A 41 14.64 -10.88 -2.52
N ARG A 42 15.07 -10.71 -1.26
CA ARG A 42 15.89 -9.57 -0.81
C ARG A 42 15.31 -8.25 -1.30
N SER A 43 14.01 -8.06 -1.05
CA SER A 43 13.23 -6.88 -1.46
C SER A 43 12.82 -6.07 -0.24
N PRO A 44 12.85 -4.73 -0.29
CA PRO A 44 12.16 -3.92 0.70
C PRO A 44 10.65 -4.17 0.63
N LEU A 45 9.94 -3.93 1.74
CA LEU A 45 8.52 -4.25 1.86
C LEU A 45 7.77 -3.16 2.64
N ILE A 46 6.54 -2.88 2.21
CA ILE A 46 5.56 -2.14 3.00
C ILE A 46 4.44 -3.11 3.39
N VAL A 47 4.32 -3.39 4.69
CA VAL A 47 3.15 -4.07 5.27
C VAL A 47 2.06 -3.02 5.40
N GLN A 48 0.99 -3.18 4.64
CA GLN A 48 -0.11 -2.23 4.57
C GLN A 48 -1.35 -2.82 5.23
N ILE A 49 -2.10 -2.00 5.97
CA ILE A 49 -3.26 -2.43 6.75
C ILE A 49 -4.43 -1.48 6.49
N SER A 50 -5.57 -2.01 6.11
CA SER A 50 -6.78 -1.19 5.93
C SER A 50 -7.44 -0.84 7.27
N VAL A 51 -8.21 0.25 7.29
CA VAL A 51 -9.01 0.66 8.46
C VAL A 51 -9.95 -0.45 8.94
N LYS A 52 -10.49 -1.25 8.01
CA LYS A 52 -11.34 -2.41 8.36
C LYS A 52 -10.57 -3.43 9.21
N THR A 53 -9.32 -3.72 8.86
CA THR A 53 -8.46 -4.62 9.62
C THR A 53 -8.07 -4.02 10.97
N VAL A 54 -7.79 -2.69 11.02
CA VAL A 54 -7.53 -1.99 12.29
C VAL A 54 -8.73 -2.06 13.22
N LYS A 55 -9.96 -1.85 12.72
CA LYS A 55 -11.18 -1.97 13.51
C LYS A 55 -11.44 -3.39 14.02
N TYR A 56 -10.96 -4.40 13.32
CA TYR A 56 -11.14 -5.81 13.72
C TYR A 56 -10.15 -6.23 14.82
N TRP A 57 -8.87 -5.90 14.68
CA TRP A 57 -7.79 -6.35 15.58
C TRP A 57 -7.36 -5.32 16.63
N GLY A 58 -7.51 -4.03 16.34
CA GLY A 58 -6.89 -2.94 17.09
C GLY A 58 -5.48 -2.61 16.63
N ALA A 59 -5.14 -1.31 16.64
CA ALA A 59 -3.85 -0.82 16.15
C ALA A 59 -2.65 -1.38 16.94
N GLU A 60 -2.80 -1.54 18.27
CA GLU A 60 -1.73 -2.07 19.15
C GLU A 60 -1.43 -3.54 18.86
N VAL A 61 -2.46 -4.39 18.65
CA VAL A 61 -2.28 -5.82 18.34
C VAL A 61 -1.52 -5.97 17.03
N ILE A 62 -1.91 -5.19 16.01
CA ILE A 62 -1.22 -5.20 14.71
C ILE A 62 0.22 -4.72 14.86
N GLN A 63 0.47 -3.65 15.62
CA GLN A 63 1.81 -3.14 15.89
C GLN A 63 2.70 -4.19 16.55
N HIS A 64 2.20 -4.90 17.56
CA HIS A 64 2.96 -5.95 18.23
C HIS A 64 3.28 -7.12 17.29
N MET A 65 2.29 -7.57 16.51
CA MET A 65 2.46 -8.62 15.49
C MET A 65 3.51 -8.21 14.44
N PHE A 66 3.39 -7.00 13.91
CA PHE A 66 4.35 -6.44 12.96
C PHE A 66 5.75 -6.36 13.56
N THR A 67 5.88 -5.78 14.75
CA THR A 67 7.19 -5.60 15.41
C THR A 67 7.89 -6.92 15.64
N ASP A 68 7.18 -7.94 16.17
CA ASP A 68 7.75 -9.28 16.39
C ASP A 68 8.26 -9.92 15.09
N MET A 69 7.50 -9.83 14.01
CA MET A 69 7.88 -10.40 12.72
C MET A 69 8.97 -9.58 12.01
N ALA A 70 8.81 -8.26 11.96
CA ALA A 70 9.70 -7.39 11.21
C ALA A 70 11.08 -7.26 11.84
N THR A 71 11.20 -7.28 13.18
CA THR A 71 12.52 -7.22 13.86
C THR A 71 13.41 -8.43 13.57
N ARG A 72 12.82 -9.56 13.19
CA ARG A 72 13.54 -10.79 12.81
C ARG A 72 13.91 -10.82 11.33
N ALA A 73 13.30 -9.95 10.53
CA ALA A 73 13.57 -9.87 9.09
C ALA A 73 14.98 -9.30 8.81
N ARG A 74 15.52 -9.62 7.64
CA ARG A 74 16.84 -9.14 7.16
C ARG A 74 16.73 -8.10 6.05
N ILE A 75 15.52 -7.58 5.86
CA ILE A 75 15.19 -6.59 4.84
C ILE A 75 14.48 -5.41 5.49
N PRO A 76 14.52 -4.20 4.91
CA PRO A 76 13.76 -3.06 5.44
C PRO A 76 12.26 -3.26 5.23
N VAL A 77 11.48 -3.07 6.30
CA VAL A 77 10.03 -3.20 6.32
C VAL A 77 9.41 -1.99 7.00
N ALA A 78 8.40 -1.38 6.38
CA ALA A 78 7.56 -0.33 6.97
C ALA A 78 6.14 -0.84 7.25
N LEU A 79 5.47 -0.24 8.25
CA LEU A 79 4.06 -0.45 8.55
C LEU A 79 3.26 0.79 8.13
N HIS A 80 2.23 0.59 7.32
CA HIS A 80 1.44 1.66 6.72
C HIS A 80 -0.07 1.47 6.95
N LEU A 81 -0.77 2.53 7.36
CA LEU A 81 -2.23 2.57 7.40
C LEU A 81 -2.77 3.03 6.03
N ASP A 82 -3.62 2.22 5.44
CA ASP A 82 -4.19 2.42 4.11
C ASP A 82 -5.61 2.99 4.19
N HIS A 83 -5.92 3.99 3.35
CA HIS A 83 -7.22 4.63 3.19
C HIS A 83 -7.96 4.91 4.52
N CYS A 84 -7.44 5.83 5.31
CA CYS A 84 -8.04 6.21 6.59
C CYS A 84 -8.77 7.57 6.50
N PRO A 85 -10.12 7.58 6.43
CA PRO A 85 -10.88 8.83 6.41
C PRO A 85 -11.11 9.43 7.82
N ASP A 86 -10.75 8.69 8.88
CA ASP A 86 -10.96 9.11 10.27
C ASP A 86 -9.64 9.59 10.90
N PRO A 87 -9.50 10.91 11.17
CA PRO A 87 -8.28 11.47 11.73
C PRO A 87 -7.91 10.89 13.09
N GLU A 88 -8.89 10.44 13.90
CA GLU A 88 -8.60 9.85 15.22
C GLU A 88 -8.04 8.43 15.09
N VAL A 89 -8.51 7.65 14.12
CA VAL A 89 -7.91 6.34 13.82
C VAL A 89 -6.48 6.52 13.30
N ALA A 90 -6.25 7.48 12.41
CA ALA A 90 -4.91 7.78 11.91
C ALA A 90 -3.95 8.17 13.05
N ARG A 91 -4.38 9.10 13.94
CA ARG A 91 -3.60 9.50 15.11
C ARG A 91 -3.35 8.35 16.09
N SER A 92 -4.35 7.46 16.27
CA SER A 92 -4.21 6.28 17.13
C SER A 92 -3.14 5.32 16.61
N CYS A 93 -3.13 5.02 15.31
CA CYS A 93 -2.09 4.19 14.69
C CYS A 93 -0.69 4.81 14.84
N LEU A 94 -0.57 6.11 14.57
CA LEU A 94 0.70 6.83 14.74
C LEU A 94 1.20 6.80 16.19
N LYS A 95 0.31 7.01 17.19
CA LYS A 95 0.68 6.98 18.63
C LYS A 95 1.25 5.64 19.09
N VAL A 96 0.79 4.55 18.51
CA VAL A 96 1.30 3.20 18.87
C VAL A 96 2.54 2.79 18.06
N GLY A 97 3.07 3.70 17.22
CA GLY A 97 4.36 3.52 16.55
C GLY A 97 4.30 3.07 15.09
N TRP A 98 3.14 3.22 14.42
CA TRP A 98 3.10 3.03 12.96
C TRP A 98 3.91 4.13 12.29
N ASN A 99 4.73 3.78 11.31
CA ASN A 99 5.65 4.74 10.69
C ASN A 99 5.10 5.43 9.44
N SER A 100 3.89 5.10 9.02
CA SER A 100 3.22 5.88 7.98
C SER A 100 1.70 5.66 7.94
N VAL A 101 0.99 6.65 7.41
CA VAL A 101 -0.46 6.61 7.20
C VAL A 101 -0.84 7.29 5.88
N LEU A 102 -1.86 6.76 5.19
CA LEU A 102 -2.62 7.51 4.20
C LEU A 102 -3.85 8.10 4.91
N PHE A 103 -3.89 9.44 5.05
CA PHE A 103 -5.13 10.11 5.41
C PHE A 103 -5.95 10.34 4.14
N ASP A 104 -7.11 9.70 4.08
CA ASP A 104 -7.99 9.69 2.91
C ASP A 104 -9.17 10.63 3.11
N GLY A 105 -8.97 11.89 2.77
CA GLY A 105 -10.02 12.91 2.74
C GLY A 105 -10.74 13.03 1.40
N SER A 106 -10.57 12.09 0.48
CA SER A 106 -11.12 12.15 -0.89
C SER A 106 -12.66 12.24 -0.97
N GLY A 107 -13.36 11.78 0.06
CA GLY A 107 -14.82 11.94 0.21
C GLY A 107 -15.26 13.27 0.80
N MET A 108 -14.34 14.18 1.15
CA MET A 108 -14.59 15.51 1.74
C MET A 108 -14.54 16.60 0.68
N THR A 109 -14.80 17.87 1.10
CA THR A 109 -14.45 19.03 0.25
C THR A 109 -12.93 19.11 0.11
N PHE A 110 -12.45 19.76 -0.96
CA PHE A 110 -11.00 19.94 -1.15
C PHE A 110 -10.36 20.67 0.04
N GLU A 111 -11.01 21.71 0.52
CA GLU A 111 -10.54 22.54 1.64
C GLU A 111 -10.50 21.76 2.96
N ASP A 112 -11.50 20.91 3.24
CA ASP A 112 -11.51 20.06 4.44
C ASP A 112 -10.44 18.98 4.37
N ASN A 113 -10.30 18.31 3.20
CA ASN A 113 -9.24 17.34 2.97
C ASN A 113 -7.85 17.97 3.19
N GLN A 114 -7.59 19.10 2.54
CA GLN A 114 -6.33 19.83 2.66
C GLN A 114 -6.03 20.22 4.12
N LYS A 115 -7.00 20.79 4.83
CA LYS A 115 -6.86 21.17 6.23
C LYS A 115 -6.55 19.99 7.14
N LEU A 116 -7.35 18.90 7.07
CA LEU A 116 -7.17 17.74 7.93
C LEU A 116 -5.88 16.97 7.60
N THR A 117 -5.53 16.85 6.32
CA THR A 117 -4.25 16.26 5.91
C THR A 117 -3.08 17.03 6.50
N LYS A 118 -3.11 18.37 6.46
CA LYS A 118 -2.09 19.23 7.07
C LYS A 118 -1.96 19.02 8.58
N GLU A 119 -3.08 18.86 9.28
CA GLU A 119 -3.08 18.56 10.72
C GLU A 119 -2.48 17.18 11.02
N ILE A 120 -2.80 16.15 10.20
CA ILE A 120 -2.22 14.82 10.34
C ILE A 120 -0.72 14.83 10.03
N VAL A 121 -0.30 15.56 8.99
CA VAL A 121 1.14 15.74 8.67
C VAL A 121 1.89 16.37 9.82
N ALA A 122 1.34 17.47 10.40
CA ALA A 122 1.96 18.13 11.54
C ALA A 122 2.09 17.16 12.75
N PHE A 123 1.06 16.36 13.00
CA PHE A 123 1.09 15.37 14.07
C PHE A 123 2.08 14.23 13.80
N ALA A 124 2.08 13.66 12.59
CA ALA A 124 2.96 12.59 12.19
C ALA A 124 4.44 12.98 12.29
N LYS A 125 4.79 14.22 11.92
CA LYS A 125 6.15 14.76 12.07
C LYS A 125 6.66 14.76 13.51
N THR A 126 5.79 14.88 14.52
CA THR A 126 6.20 14.78 15.93
C THR A 126 6.57 13.37 16.37
N LEU A 127 6.27 12.38 15.53
CA LEU A 127 6.49 10.94 15.76
C LEU A 127 7.42 10.32 14.71
N ASP A 128 8.12 11.13 13.91
CA ASP A 128 8.99 10.70 12.82
C ASP A 128 8.29 9.78 11.80
N ALA A 129 6.99 9.99 11.59
CA ALA A 129 6.17 9.22 10.67
C ALA A 129 5.84 10.01 9.40
N ALA A 130 5.64 9.30 8.29
CA ALA A 130 5.31 9.87 6.99
C ALA A 130 3.79 9.85 6.74
N VAL A 131 3.32 10.79 5.92
CA VAL A 131 1.92 10.85 5.47
C VAL A 131 1.87 10.77 3.96
N GLU A 132 1.05 9.85 3.47
CA GLU A 132 0.59 9.76 2.09
C GLU A 132 -0.70 10.55 1.95
N GLY A 133 -0.92 11.20 0.81
CA GLY A 133 -2.14 11.93 0.55
C GLY A 133 -2.74 11.64 -0.81
N GLU A 134 -4.05 11.86 -0.94
CA GLU A 134 -4.78 11.84 -2.21
C GLU A 134 -5.87 12.93 -2.21
N VAL A 135 -6.15 13.49 -3.40
CA VAL A 135 -7.17 14.56 -3.55
C VAL A 135 -8.55 13.97 -3.85
N VAL A 136 -8.60 12.96 -4.70
CA VAL A 136 -9.83 12.26 -5.09
C VAL A 136 -9.63 10.76 -5.00
N ALA A 137 -10.68 10.04 -4.62
CA ALA A 137 -10.65 8.59 -4.55
C ALA A 137 -10.30 7.97 -5.91
N VAL A 138 -9.44 6.96 -5.89
CA VAL A 138 -9.25 6.08 -7.05
C VAL A 138 -10.53 5.29 -7.29
N ALA A 139 -10.95 5.18 -8.55
CA ALA A 139 -12.17 4.44 -8.93
C ALA A 139 -12.15 2.98 -8.42
N GLY A 140 -13.35 2.38 -8.29
CA GLY A 140 -13.52 1.02 -7.76
C GLY A 140 -13.73 0.99 -6.24
N VAL A 141 -14.07 -0.19 -5.73
CA VAL A 141 -14.36 -0.40 -4.30
C VAL A 141 -13.29 -1.28 -3.68
N GLU A 142 -12.66 -0.78 -2.61
CA GLU A 142 -11.74 -1.52 -1.77
C GLU A 142 -12.17 -1.42 -0.30
N ASP A 143 -12.29 -2.59 0.38
CA ASP A 143 -12.72 -2.70 1.78
C ASP A 143 -14.07 -2.02 2.12
N GLY A 144 -14.93 -1.81 1.11
CA GLY A 144 -16.22 -1.15 1.23
C GLY A 144 -16.14 0.38 1.12
N MET A 145 -14.99 0.92 0.74
CA MET A 145 -14.78 2.32 0.41
C MET A 145 -14.54 2.49 -1.09
N GLY A 146 -14.84 3.68 -1.61
CA GLY A 146 -14.75 3.99 -3.02
C GLY A 146 -16.09 3.91 -3.75
N SER A 147 -16.08 4.18 -5.03
CA SER A 147 -17.25 4.22 -5.92
C SER A 147 -16.86 3.71 -7.31
N ASP A 148 -17.78 3.02 -7.99
CA ASP A 148 -17.60 2.64 -9.39
C ASP A 148 -17.74 3.86 -10.35
N ASP A 149 -18.13 5.03 -9.82
CA ASP A 149 -18.15 6.26 -10.61
C ASP A 149 -16.71 6.71 -10.90
N GLU A 150 -16.37 6.80 -12.17
CA GLU A 150 -15.18 7.51 -12.63
C GLU A 150 -15.40 9.01 -12.39
N GLY A 151 -15.19 9.45 -11.15
CA GLY A 151 -15.16 10.88 -10.81
C GLY A 151 -14.19 11.58 -11.77
N GLY A 152 -14.59 12.74 -12.31
CA GLY A 152 -13.71 13.49 -13.21
C GLY A 152 -12.37 13.76 -12.56
N LEU A 153 -11.28 13.67 -13.33
CA LEU A 153 -9.95 14.01 -12.82
C LEU A 153 -9.92 15.47 -12.33
N PRO A 154 -9.40 15.75 -11.14
CA PRO A 154 -9.28 17.12 -10.66
C PRO A 154 -8.33 17.92 -11.57
N PRO A 155 -8.45 19.26 -11.63
CA PRO A 155 -7.42 20.09 -12.25
C PRO A 155 -6.05 19.79 -11.62
N ILE A 156 -5.03 19.63 -12.45
CA ILE A 156 -3.70 19.25 -11.96
C ILE A 156 -3.09 20.30 -11.03
N GLU A 157 -3.50 21.55 -11.18
CA GLU A 157 -3.12 22.67 -10.32
C GLU A 157 -3.62 22.46 -8.87
N LYS A 158 -4.78 21.83 -8.70
CA LYS A 158 -5.33 21.50 -7.39
C LYS A 158 -4.53 20.39 -6.69
N GLU A 159 -3.99 19.44 -7.44
CA GLU A 159 -3.09 18.43 -6.87
C GLU A 159 -1.76 19.04 -6.42
N LEU A 160 -1.20 19.95 -7.24
CA LEU A 160 0.03 20.67 -6.87
C LEU A 160 -0.19 21.56 -5.64
N GLU A 161 -1.31 22.31 -5.60
CA GLU A 161 -1.72 23.11 -4.43
C GLU A 161 -1.83 22.25 -3.15
N PHE A 162 -2.48 21.08 -3.27
CA PHE A 162 -2.63 20.14 -2.15
C PHE A 162 -1.28 19.62 -1.65
N ILE A 163 -0.41 19.19 -2.56
CA ILE A 163 0.93 18.65 -2.23
C ILE A 163 1.76 19.73 -1.52
N GLU A 164 1.80 20.93 -2.07
CA GLU A 164 2.60 22.04 -1.53
C GLU A 164 2.10 22.48 -0.16
N ASP A 165 0.78 22.69 -0.01
CA ASP A 165 0.21 23.22 1.22
C ASP A 165 0.18 22.20 2.38
N THR A 166 -0.07 20.92 2.10
CA THR A 166 -0.16 19.91 3.14
C THR A 166 1.20 19.41 3.62
N GLY A 167 2.22 19.41 2.76
CA GLY A 167 3.56 18.92 3.05
C GLY A 167 3.58 17.41 3.32
N ILE A 168 2.73 16.64 2.63
CA ILE A 168 2.75 15.17 2.57
C ILE A 168 4.09 14.67 2.05
N TYR A 169 4.43 13.43 2.37
CA TYR A 169 5.67 12.81 1.93
C TYR A 169 5.57 12.17 0.54
N CYS A 170 4.45 11.52 0.23
CA CYS A 170 4.18 10.91 -1.06
C CYS A 170 2.71 11.11 -1.44
N TYR A 171 2.43 11.01 -2.74
CA TYR A 171 1.12 11.33 -3.29
C TYR A 171 0.60 10.20 -4.18
N ALA A 172 -0.69 9.90 -4.07
CA ALA A 172 -1.41 8.95 -4.91
C ALA A 172 -2.21 9.69 -5.99
N PRO A 173 -1.67 9.84 -7.22
CA PRO A 173 -2.35 10.56 -8.28
C PRO A 173 -3.48 9.74 -8.91
N PRO A 174 -4.63 10.36 -9.25
CA PRO A 174 -5.67 9.73 -10.04
C PRO A 174 -5.25 9.65 -11.51
N ILE A 175 -4.73 8.51 -11.92
CA ILE A 175 -4.15 8.28 -13.26
C ILE A 175 -4.94 7.28 -14.12
N GLY A 176 -6.19 7.00 -13.76
CA GLY A 176 -7.05 6.06 -14.48
C GLY A 176 -6.88 4.60 -14.07
N THR A 177 -6.23 4.35 -12.93
CA THR A 177 -6.25 3.04 -12.26
C THR A 177 -7.52 2.89 -11.42
N ALA A 178 -7.88 1.63 -11.08
CA ALA A 178 -9.05 1.32 -10.28
C ALA A 178 -8.78 0.19 -9.29
N HIS A 179 -9.41 0.24 -8.13
CA HIS A 179 -9.37 -0.84 -7.16
C HIS A 179 -10.12 -2.09 -7.65
N GLY A 180 -9.68 -3.28 -7.23
CA GLY A 180 -10.27 -4.54 -7.65
C GLY A 180 -9.62 -5.13 -8.89
N PHE A 181 -10.31 -6.10 -9.54
CA PHE A 181 -9.89 -6.65 -10.82
C PHE A 181 -10.45 -5.84 -11.97
N TYR A 182 -9.59 -5.49 -12.92
CA TYR A 182 -10.01 -4.77 -14.11
C TYR A 182 -10.98 -5.58 -14.98
N LYS A 183 -12.13 -4.98 -15.33
CA LYS A 183 -13.11 -5.53 -16.29
C LYS A 183 -12.74 -5.21 -17.75
N ALA A 184 -11.94 -4.16 -17.95
CA ALA A 184 -11.43 -3.71 -19.24
C ALA A 184 -10.00 -3.13 -19.05
N THR A 185 -9.26 -2.97 -20.13
CA THR A 185 -7.94 -2.33 -20.08
C THR A 185 -8.07 -0.87 -19.62
N PRO A 186 -7.43 -0.46 -18.53
CA PRO A 186 -7.53 0.92 -18.06
C PRO A 186 -6.80 1.88 -18.98
N HIS A 187 -7.33 3.10 -19.11
CA HIS A 187 -6.66 4.18 -19.80
C HIS A 187 -5.76 4.96 -18.84
N ILE A 188 -4.46 4.63 -18.86
CA ILE A 188 -3.50 5.19 -17.92
C ILE A 188 -2.99 6.56 -18.38
N ARG A 189 -3.10 7.57 -17.51
CA ARG A 189 -2.63 8.94 -17.73
C ARG A 189 -1.16 9.08 -17.33
N TYR A 190 -0.28 8.52 -18.15
CA TYR A 190 1.16 8.64 -17.96
C TYR A 190 1.65 10.08 -17.98
N ASP A 191 1.04 10.91 -18.83
CA ASP A 191 1.29 12.35 -18.95
C ASP A 191 1.10 13.09 -17.61
N ARG A 192 0.03 12.72 -16.87
CA ARG A 192 -0.27 13.29 -15.57
C ARG A 192 0.78 12.88 -14.52
N MET A 193 1.14 11.60 -14.51
CA MET A 193 2.18 11.07 -13.61
C MET A 193 3.51 11.79 -13.84
N GLU A 194 3.95 11.87 -15.10
CA GLU A 194 5.20 12.53 -15.48
C GLU A 194 5.21 14.00 -15.06
N TYR A 195 4.13 14.73 -15.34
CA TYR A 195 4.01 16.13 -14.98
C TYR A 195 4.09 16.37 -13.47
N LEU A 196 3.40 15.55 -12.65
CA LEU A 196 3.42 15.69 -11.20
C LEU A 196 4.82 15.40 -10.64
N VAL A 197 5.48 14.35 -11.13
CA VAL A 197 6.86 14.03 -10.71
C VAL A 197 7.83 15.13 -11.10
N ASP A 198 7.75 15.67 -12.33
CA ASP A 198 8.60 16.77 -12.77
C ASP A 198 8.44 18.04 -11.94
N LYS A 199 7.22 18.34 -11.50
CA LYS A 199 6.93 19.54 -10.71
C LYS A 199 7.29 19.41 -9.24
N THR A 200 7.12 18.22 -8.66
CA THR A 200 7.25 18.03 -7.20
C THR A 200 8.52 17.31 -6.79
N ASN A 201 9.14 16.56 -7.71
CA ASN A 201 10.23 15.63 -7.42
C ASN A 201 9.93 14.69 -6.22
N MET A 202 8.66 14.27 -6.10
CA MET A 202 8.12 13.50 -4.99
C MET A 202 7.88 12.05 -5.41
N PRO A 203 8.12 11.05 -4.53
CA PRO A 203 7.71 9.67 -4.78
C PRO A 203 6.20 9.58 -4.95
N MET A 204 5.74 8.92 -6.01
CA MET A 204 4.33 8.67 -6.27
C MET A 204 3.92 7.27 -5.81
N VAL A 205 2.63 7.15 -5.49
CA VAL A 205 2.01 5.89 -5.10
C VAL A 205 1.03 5.43 -6.17
N LEU A 206 1.14 4.16 -6.57
CA LEU A 206 0.22 3.54 -7.51
C LEU A 206 -0.86 2.76 -6.75
N HIS A 207 -2.07 3.30 -6.69
CA HIS A 207 -3.26 2.60 -6.23
C HIS A 207 -3.88 1.77 -7.36
N GLY A 208 -4.71 0.77 -7.01
CA GLY A 208 -5.33 -0.12 -8.00
C GLY A 208 -4.31 -0.99 -8.74
N GLY A 209 -3.23 -1.38 -8.06
CA GLY A 209 -2.13 -2.13 -8.69
C GLY A 209 -2.47 -3.57 -9.07
N THR A 210 -3.58 -4.17 -8.62
CA THR A 210 -3.90 -5.57 -8.94
C THR A 210 -4.34 -5.73 -10.39
N GLY A 211 -3.63 -6.57 -11.18
CA GLY A 211 -4.08 -6.98 -12.52
C GLY A 211 -3.67 -6.04 -13.67
N LEU A 212 -2.80 -5.09 -13.44
CA LEU A 212 -2.14 -4.33 -14.50
C LEU A 212 -1.13 -5.23 -15.25
N THR A 213 -0.82 -4.88 -16.50
CA THR A 213 0.20 -5.63 -17.27
C THR A 213 1.62 -5.27 -16.83
N PRO A 214 2.61 -6.17 -17.03
CA PRO A 214 4.01 -5.88 -16.72
C PRO A 214 4.54 -4.58 -17.34
N GLU A 215 4.09 -4.25 -18.55
CA GLU A 215 4.49 -3.02 -19.26
C GLU A 215 3.97 -1.76 -18.58
N VAL A 216 2.73 -1.82 -18.05
CA VAL A 216 2.12 -0.70 -17.31
C VAL A 216 2.88 -0.45 -16.01
N TYR A 217 3.15 -1.50 -15.22
CA TYR A 217 3.96 -1.34 -14.01
C TYR A 217 5.33 -0.75 -14.32
N LYS A 218 6.05 -1.36 -15.28
CA LYS A 218 7.39 -0.92 -15.66
C LYS A 218 7.42 0.56 -16.04
N ARG A 219 6.42 1.02 -16.82
CA ARG A 219 6.34 2.40 -17.26
C ARG A 219 6.02 3.36 -16.11
N LEU A 220 5.04 3.04 -15.25
CA LEU A 220 4.68 3.88 -14.11
C LEU A 220 5.83 3.97 -13.08
N ILE A 221 6.51 2.86 -12.81
CA ILE A 221 7.67 2.83 -11.92
C ILE A 221 8.82 3.66 -12.49
N ALA A 222 9.09 3.57 -13.78
CA ALA A 222 10.09 4.40 -14.44
C ALA A 222 9.76 5.89 -14.37
N LEU A 223 8.47 6.26 -14.34
CA LEU A 223 8.01 7.64 -14.15
C LEU A 223 8.05 8.11 -12.69
N GLY A 224 8.15 7.22 -11.70
CA GLY A 224 8.29 7.61 -10.30
C GLY A 224 7.30 6.98 -9.33
N ALA A 225 6.52 5.96 -9.74
CA ALA A 225 5.72 5.16 -8.81
C ALA A 225 6.65 4.31 -7.92
N ALA A 226 6.97 4.82 -6.74
CA ALA A 226 7.88 4.17 -5.79
C ALA A 226 7.18 3.16 -4.86
N LYS A 227 5.88 3.32 -4.62
CA LYS A 227 5.02 2.40 -3.84
C LYS A 227 3.90 1.89 -4.75
N VAL A 228 3.61 0.58 -4.69
CA VAL A 228 2.53 -0.05 -5.47
C VAL A 228 1.64 -0.86 -4.54
N ASN A 229 0.37 -0.47 -4.43
CA ASN A 229 -0.61 -1.12 -3.56
C ASN A 229 -1.15 -2.41 -4.18
N ILE A 230 -1.09 -3.51 -3.41
CA ILE A 230 -1.61 -4.82 -3.78
C ILE A 230 -2.51 -5.34 -2.65
N SER A 231 -3.81 -5.28 -2.87
CA SER A 231 -4.82 -5.72 -1.92
C SER A 231 -5.63 -6.90 -2.46
N THR A 232 -6.34 -6.71 -3.55
CA THR A 232 -7.28 -7.70 -4.11
C THR A 232 -6.59 -9.02 -4.44
N ALA A 233 -5.39 -9.01 -5.03
CA ALA A 233 -4.65 -10.23 -5.33
C ALA A 233 -4.27 -11.01 -4.07
N LEU A 234 -3.83 -10.31 -3.01
CA LEU A 234 -3.50 -10.95 -1.74
C LEU A 234 -4.74 -11.57 -1.10
N LYS A 235 -5.84 -10.82 -0.98
CA LYS A 235 -7.09 -11.28 -0.38
C LYS A 235 -7.66 -12.50 -1.12
N LYS A 236 -7.61 -12.48 -2.47
CA LYS A 236 -8.02 -13.62 -3.29
C LYS A 236 -7.14 -14.83 -3.08
N THR A 237 -5.81 -14.67 -3.13
CA THR A 237 -4.86 -15.76 -2.90
C THR A 237 -5.05 -16.38 -1.52
N TYR A 238 -5.28 -15.57 -0.51
CA TYR A 238 -5.55 -16.00 0.86
C TYR A 238 -6.83 -16.84 0.96
N ALA A 239 -7.95 -16.30 0.47
CA ALA A 239 -9.25 -16.98 0.53
C ALA A 239 -9.27 -18.28 -0.31
N ASP A 240 -8.78 -18.23 -1.54
CA ASP A 240 -8.68 -19.38 -2.43
C ASP A 240 -7.75 -20.47 -1.86
N GLY A 241 -6.70 -20.05 -1.14
CA GLY A 241 -5.76 -20.96 -0.49
C GLY A 241 -6.43 -21.93 0.48
N PHE A 242 -7.35 -21.45 1.32
CA PHE A 242 -8.17 -22.28 2.21
C PHE A 242 -9.05 -23.26 1.42
N GLY A 243 -9.84 -22.73 0.48
CA GLY A 243 -10.75 -23.54 -0.35
C GLY A 243 -10.03 -24.65 -1.10
N ASN A 244 -8.95 -24.29 -1.80
CA ASN A 244 -8.16 -25.21 -2.60
C ASN A 244 -7.50 -26.30 -1.74
N TYR A 245 -6.98 -25.94 -0.56
CA TYR A 245 -6.37 -26.91 0.34
C TYR A 245 -7.38 -27.93 0.86
N LEU A 246 -8.53 -27.48 1.36
CA LEU A 246 -9.58 -28.35 1.88
C LEU A 246 -10.18 -29.27 0.80
N GLN A 247 -10.35 -28.77 -0.42
CA GLN A 247 -10.80 -29.56 -1.54
C GLN A 247 -9.82 -30.69 -1.91
N LYS A 248 -8.52 -30.41 -1.88
CA LYS A 248 -7.46 -31.38 -2.20
C LYS A 248 -7.18 -32.35 -1.06
N ASN A 249 -7.50 -31.98 0.18
CA ASN A 249 -7.18 -32.75 1.39
C ASN A 249 -8.41 -32.91 2.29
N PRO A 250 -9.50 -33.56 1.84
CA PRO A 250 -10.80 -33.54 2.53
C PRO A 250 -10.81 -34.25 3.91
N THR A 251 -9.78 -35.07 4.21
CA THR A 251 -9.61 -35.74 5.50
C THR A 251 -8.49 -35.18 6.37
N GLN A 252 -7.91 -34.06 5.96
CA GLN A 252 -6.83 -33.43 6.71
C GLN A 252 -7.40 -32.40 7.70
N TYR A 253 -7.18 -32.64 8.99
CA TYR A 253 -7.69 -31.78 10.09
C TYR A 253 -6.58 -31.04 10.85
N ASP A 254 -5.31 -31.12 10.40
CA ASP A 254 -4.21 -30.39 11.02
C ASP A 254 -4.23 -28.92 10.58
N PRO A 255 -4.59 -27.95 11.48
CA PRO A 255 -4.65 -26.54 11.11
C PRO A 255 -3.31 -25.98 10.65
N LEU A 256 -2.17 -26.45 11.21
CA LEU A 256 -0.86 -25.92 10.86
C LEU A 256 -0.45 -26.27 9.44
N LYS A 257 -0.88 -27.44 8.92
CA LYS A 257 -0.66 -27.79 7.52
C LYS A 257 -1.48 -26.92 6.57
N LEU A 258 -2.74 -26.64 6.95
CA LEU A 258 -3.63 -25.74 6.20
C LEU A 258 -3.04 -24.33 6.16
N ILE A 259 -2.75 -23.74 7.33
CA ILE A 259 -2.15 -22.42 7.46
C ILE A 259 -0.81 -22.32 6.70
N GLY A 260 0.04 -23.36 6.81
CA GLY A 260 1.30 -23.42 6.09
C GLY A 260 1.12 -23.35 4.58
N ALA A 261 0.17 -24.10 4.02
CA ALA A 261 -0.11 -24.08 2.58
C ALA A 261 -0.67 -22.73 2.10
N VAL A 262 -1.55 -22.10 2.88
CA VAL A 262 -2.09 -20.77 2.58
C VAL A 262 -0.97 -19.71 2.58
N ARG A 263 -0.11 -19.72 3.63
CA ARG A 263 1.05 -18.85 3.71
C ARG A 263 2.01 -19.05 2.54
N ASP A 264 2.27 -20.29 2.13
CA ASP A 264 3.12 -20.58 0.97
C ASP A 264 2.54 -20.01 -0.32
N GLY A 265 1.21 -20.05 -0.51
CA GLY A 265 0.52 -19.40 -1.62
C GLY A 265 0.70 -17.88 -1.61
N VAL A 266 0.52 -17.23 -0.44
CA VAL A 266 0.76 -15.78 -0.28
C VAL A 266 2.23 -15.45 -0.57
N THR A 267 3.17 -16.27 -0.10
CA THR A 267 4.61 -16.08 -0.36
C THR A 267 4.91 -16.12 -1.86
N ALA A 268 4.40 -17.10 -2.58
CA ALA A 268 4.62 -17.24 -4.02
C ALA A 268 4.03 -16.04 -4.79
N MET A 269 2.80 -15.64 -4.49
CA MET A 269 2.16 -14.46 -5.09
C MET A 269 3.00 -13.19 -4.86
N ALA A 270 3.47 -12.95 -3.64
CA ALA A 270 4.25 -11.76 -3.33
C ALA A 270 5.60 -11.73 -4.09
N GLN A 271 6.27 -12.88 -4.28
CA GLN A 271 7.50 -12.98 -5.07
C GLN A 271 7.30 -12.59 -6.54
N GLU A 272 6.14 -12.91 -7.12
CA GLU A 272 5.79 -12.48 -8.47
C GLU A 272 5.76 -10.95 -8.57
N TYR A 273 5.13 -10.27 -7.61
CA TYR A 273 5.07 -8.80 -7.58
C TYR A 273 6.44 -8.16 -7.36
N PHE A 274 7.30 -8.70 -6.50
CA PHE A 274 8.67 -8.18 -6.36
C PHE A 274 9.46 -8.26 -7.67
N THR A 275 9.23 -9.31 -8.44
CA THR A 275 9.83 -9.46 -9.78
C THR A 275 9.26 -8.44 -10.77
N LEU A 276 7.93 -8.28 -10.80
CA LEU A 276 7.25 -7.31 -11.67
C LEU A 276 7.67 -5.87 -11.39
N PHE A 277 7.91 -5.52 -10.12
CA PHE A 277 8.27 -4.17 -9.67
C PHE A 277 9.78 -3.90 -9.70
N GLY A 278 10.59 -4.90 -10.00
CA GLY A 278 12.05 -4.79 -10.07
C GLY A 278 12.72 -4.58 -8.71
N SER A 279 12.05 -4.95 -7.61
CA SER A 279 12.56 -4.77 -6.24
C SER A 279 13.42 -5.93 -5.73
N ASN A 280 13.52 -7.04 -6.47
CA ASN A 280 14.39 -8.16 -6.14
C ASN A 280 15.86 -7.71 -5.98
N GLY A 281 16.47 -8.03 -4.83
CA GLY A 281 17.88 -7.70 -4.56
C GLY A 281 18.12 -6.22 -4.19
N GLN A 282 17.06 -5.45 -3.93
CA GLN A 282 17.16 -4.02 -3.59
C GLN A 282 17.16 -3.74 -2.08
N ALA A 283 17.00 -4.75 -1.22
CA ALA A 283 17.06 -4.60 0.23
C ALA A 283 18.49 -4.44 0.75
#